data_055e648e73cc8cf1f8ffacde741729da
#
_entry.id   055e648e73cc8cf1f8ffacde741729da
#
_cell.length_a   1.000
_cell.length_b   1.000
_cell.length_c   1.000
_cell.angle_alpha   90.00
_cell.angle_beta   90.00
_cell.angle_gamma   90.00
#
_symmetry.space_group_name_H-M   'P 1'
#
loop_
_entity.id
_entity.type
_entity.pdbx_description
1 polymer ?
#
loop_
_entity_poly.entity_id
_entity_poly.type
_entity_poly.pdbx_seq_one_letter_code
_entity_poly.pdbx_strand_id
1 'polypeptide(L)'
;MENKKKKRYGIIAALLLLVLAAGVGTYAWLTAQEHIDNVFTVGRIDAPDKKPDPSKPEQPGDSDNDSHARLFETNWKDGSKMVPGATVAKNPNVGIKAGSDDAYVFIYVKNAIVKPGTSLEKTPYFTLKNTNWKPVEGQVKTNQSDNSGNQYVSGLFMYSKNSAAQSLPAKLTANAQQDVYTDELFTAVTIPSAMNNTDVVETTTDPKQAPTMTVYAYIFGAGQNGTEQGSNADAQNALNQAKIWANDLENSHK
;
A
#
# COMPACT_ATOMS: atom_id res chain seq x y z
N MET A 1 31.79 16.45 -48.33
CA MET A 1 30.42 15.95 -47.99
C MET A 1 30.36 15.02 -46.79
N GLU A 2 31.41 14.37 -46.42
CA GLU A 2 31.46 13.36 -45.31
C GLU A 2 31.23 13.95 -43.91
N ASN A 3 31.73 15.14 -43.62
CA ASN A 3 31.56 15.77 -42.30
C ASN A 3 30.11 16.15 -41.95
N LYS A 4 29.26 16.43 -42.96
CA LYS A 4 27.84 16.75 -42.73
C LYS A 4 27.03 15.49 -42.37
N LYS A 5 27.40 14.33 -42.91
CA LYS A 5 26.76 13.05 -42.59
C LYS A 5 27.10 12.59 -41.17
N LYS A 6 28.38 12.71 -40.75
CA LYS A 6 28.83 12.37 -39.39
C LYS A 6 28.15 13.23 -38.31
N LYS A 7 27.95 14.54 -38.56
CA LYS A 7 27.17 15.41 -37.66
C LYS A 7 25.70 15.01 -37.54
N ARG A 8 25.05 14.61 -38.64
CA ARG A 8 23.65 14.16 -38.63
C ARG A 8 23.46 12.84 -37.84
N TYR A 9 24.36 11.88 -38.00
CA TYR A 9 24.34 10.65 -37.23
C TYR A 9 24.59 10.87 -35.74
N GLY A 10 25.46 11.81 -35.37
CA GLY A 10 25.71 12.22 -34.00
C GLY A 10 24.46 12.82 -33.32
N ILE A 11 23.73 13.66 -34.04
CA ILE A 11 22.49 14.28 -33.54
C ILE A 11 21.37 13.20 -33.38
N ILE A 12 21.25 12.30 -34.33
CA ILE A 12 20.27 11.20 -34.26
C ILE A 12 20.60 10.26 -33.11
N ALA A 13 21.88 9.93 -32.91
CA ALA A 13 22.31 9.10 -31.78
C ALA A 13 22.08 9.79 -30.42
N ALA A 14 22.32 11.10 -30.33
CA ALA A 14 22.05 11.88 -29.13
C ALA A 14 20.54 11.96 -28.82
N LEU A 15 19.70 12.15 -29.84
CA LEU A 15 18.23 12.12 -29.69
C LEU A 15 17.71 10.74 -29.28
N LEU A 16 18.26 9.67 -29.85
CA LEU A 16 17.91 8.30 -29.46
C LEU A 16 18.33 7.98 -28.01
N LEU A 17 19.52 8.45 -27.59
CA LEU A 17 19.96 8.32 -26.20
C LEU A 17 19.10 9.13 -25.24
N LEU A 18 18.63 10.30 -25.67
CA LEU A 18 17.74 11.15 -24.85
C LEU A 18 16.34 10.53 -24.70
N VAL A 19 15.82 9.93 -25.77
CA VAL A 19 14.55 9.17 -25.73
C VAL A 19 14.68 7.90 -24.90
N LEU A 20 15.80 7.19 -24.99
CA LEU A 20 16.10 6.04 -24.13
C LEU A 20 16.26 6.45 -22.66
N ALA A 21 16.96 7.54 -22.37
CA ALA A 21 17.13 8.08 -21.01
C ALA A 21 15.80 8.55 -20.44
N ALA A 22 14.95 9.21 -21.24
CA ALA A 22 13.59 9.58 -20.83
C ALA A 22 12.69 8.35 -20.63
N GLY A 23 12.82 7.32 -21.48
CA GLY A 23 12.05 6.08 -21.36
C GLY A 23 12.46 5.23 -20.17
N VAL A 24 13.75 5.19 -19.81
CA VAL A 24 14.23 4.45 -18.64
C VAL A 24 13.98 5.22 -17.34
N GLY A 25 13.99 6.56 -17.39
CA GLY A 25 13.69 7.41 -16.22
C GLY A 25 12.24 7.35 -15.76
N THR A 26 11.31 6.93 -16.63
CA THR A 26 9.89 6.79 -16.29
C THR A 26 9.51 5.44 -15.67
N TYR A 27 10.42 4.45 -15.63
CA TYR A 27 10.18 3.12 -15.08
C TYR A 27 10.76 2.87 -13.68
N ALA A 28 11.34 3.87 -13.03
CA ALA A 28 11.76 3.76 -11.63
C ALA A 28 10.54 3.94 -10.71
N TRP A 29 9.63 2.99 -10.71
CA TRP A 29 8.44 2.97 -9.86
C TRP A 29 8.76 2.39 -8.50
N LEU A 30 8.22 3.06 -7.51
CA LEU A 30 8.36 2.73 -6.13
C LEU A 30 7.27 1.78 -5.66
N THR A 31 7.59 0.53 -5.45
CA THR A 31 6.81 -0.39 -4.63
C THR A 31 7.49 -0.56 -3.27
N ALA A 32 6.93 0.00 -2.20
CA ALA A 32 7.28 -0.43 -0.86
C ALA A 32 6.50 -1.72 -0.58
N GLN A 33 7.12 -2.85 -0.80
CA GLN A 33 6.67 -4.12 -0.24
C GLN A 33 7.29 -4.23 1.14
N GLU A 34 6.54 -4.73 2.11
CA GLU A 34 7.11 -5.17 3.37
C GLU A 34 7.87 -6.48 3.16
N HIS A 35 8.96 -6.35 2.60
CA HIS A 35 10.25 -6.99 2.69
C HIS A 35 11.16 -5.83 2.39
N ILE A 36 11.95 -5.42 3.37
CA ILE A 36 12.84 -4.26 3.36
C ILE A 36 13.62 -4.18 2.04
N ASP A 37 12.99 -3.60 1.01
CA ASP A 37 13.67 -3.27 -0.22
C ASP A 37 13.37 -1.82 -0.60
N ASN A 38 14.42 -1.03 -0.59
CA ASN A 38 14.41 0.39 -0.91
C ASN A 38 13.95 0.63 -2.34
N VAL A 39 13.08 1.55 -2.47
CA VAL A 39 12.47 1.89 -3.73
C VAL A 39 12.77 3.34 -4.08
N PHE A 40 13.12 3.59 -5.34
CA PHE A 40 13.47 4.90 -5.85
C PHE A 40 12.27 5.62 -6.47
N THR A 41 12.06 6.87 -6.10
CA THR A 41 11.14 7.79 -6.76
C THR A 41 11.92 8.85 -7.51
N VAL A 42 11.35 9.32 -8.62
CA VAL A 42 11.63 10.67 -9.11
C VAL A 42 10.84 11.61 -8.18
N GLY A 43 11.46 12.05 -7.14
CA GLY A 43 10.88 12.70 -5.97
C GLY A 43 11.40 12.03 -4.72
N ARG A 44 11.51 12.76 -3.64
CA ARG A 44 12.08 12.26 -2.40
C ARG A 44 10.97 11.90 -1.42
N ILE A 45 10.69 10.60 -1.28
CA ILE A 45 9.81 10.08 -0.22
C ILE A 45 10.64 9.13 0.63
N ASP A 46 10.99 9.56 1.84
CA ASP A 46 11.80 8.80 2.77
C ASP A 46 10.92 8.15 3.85
N ALA A 47 11.45 7.11 4.49
CA ALA A 47 10.83 6.47 5.64
C ALA A 47 10.87 7.40 6.86
N PRO A 48 9.84 7.40 7.73
CA PRO A 48 9.80 8.19 8.94
C PRO A 48 10.95 7.87 9.89
N ASP A 49 11.39 8.88 10.67
CA ASP A 49 12.37 8.70 11.73
C ASP A 49 11.74 8.17 13.04
N LYS A 50 10.43 8.20 13.14
CA LYS A 50 9.69 7.84 14.35
C LYS A 50 8.57 6.86 14.04
N LYS A 51 8.17 6.07 15.03
CA LYS A 51 6.90 5.33 14.96
C LYS A 51 5.72 6.29 15.08
N PRO A 52 4.54 5.95 14.52
CA PRO A 52 3.33 6.68 14.83
C PRO A 52 2.94 6.51 16.30
N ASP A 53 2.32 7.54 16.89
CA ASP A 53 1.74 7.44 18.22
C ASP A 53 0.57 6.44 18.22
N PRO A 54 0.59 5.36 19.03
CA PRO A 54 -0.50 4.37 19.04
C PRO A 54 -1.86 4.96 19.43
N SER A 55 -1.89 6.07 20.19
CA SER A 55 -3.13 6.75 20.59
C SER A 55 -3.60 7.76 19.55
N LYS A 56 -2.68 8.25 18.70
CA LYS A 56 -2.91 9.23 17.64
C LYS A 56 -2.11 8.83 16.40
N PRO A 57 -2.52 7.79 15.69
CA PRO A 57 -1.74 7.16 14.61
C PRO A 57 -1.34 8.11 13.47
N GLU A 58 -1.99 9.27 13.38
CA GLU A 58 -1.65 10.33 12.43
C GLU A 58 -0.55 11.28 12.90
N GLN A 59 0.06 11.02 14.06
CA GLN A 59 1.12 11.85 14.64
C GLN A 59 2.39 11.04 14.94
N PRO A 60 3.57 11.68 14.88
CA PRO A 60 4.82 11.05 15.33
C PRO A 60 4.72 10.64 16.80
N GLY A 61 5.13 9.43 17.09
CA GLY A 61 5.34 8.92 18.43
C GLY A 61 6.81 8.98 18.85
N ASP A 62 7.25 7.95 19.56
CA ASP A 62 8.64 7.82 20.00
C ASP A 62 9.59 7.57 18.82
N SER A 63 10.86 8.01 18.99
CA SER A 63 11.92 7.68 18.06
C SER A 63 12.18 6.19 18.08
N ASP A 64 12.25 5.58 16.91
CA ASP A 64 12.61 4.18 16.73
C ASP A 64 13.94 4.08 16.00
N ASN A 65 14.79 3.17 16.45
CA ASN A 65 16.04 2.87 15.76
C ASN A 65 15.82 2.11 14.44
N ASP A 66 14.59 1.66 14.20
CA ASP A 66 14.18 0.92 13.00
C ASP A 66 13.46 1.86 12.02
N SER A 67 14.11 2.98 11.71
CA SER A 67 13.58 4.12 10.94
C SER A 67 13.32 3.83 9.45
N HIS A 68 13.29 2.57 9.03
CA HIS A 68 13.19 2.21 7.61
C HIS A 68 11.80 1.71 7.19
N ALA A 69 10.87 1.51 8.12
CA ALA A 69 9.52 1.07 7.80
C ALA A 69 8.62 2.27 7.44
N ARG A 70 7.94 2.16 6.31
CA ARG A 70 6.88 3.10 5.90
C ARG A 70 5.50 2.61 6.29
N LEU A 71 5.34 1.29 6.40
CA LEU A 71 4.16 0.61 6.92
C LEU A 71 4.41 0.25 8.39
N PHE A 72 3.45 0.58 9.25
CA PHE A 72 3.51 0.34 10.67
C PHE A 72 2.30 -0.45 11.14
N GLU A 73 2.52 -1.32 12.13
CA GLU A 73 1.49 -2.13 12.81
C GLU A 73 1.80 -2.14 14.31
N THR A 74 1.66 -1.00 14.97
CA THR A 74 2.12 -0.79 16.36
C THR A 74 1.41 -1.66 17.40
N ASN A 75 0.20 -2.18 17.10
CA ASN A 75 -0.57 -3.05 17.99
C ASN A 75 -0.43 -4.55 17.65
N TRP A 76 0.28 -4.88 16.56
CA TRP A 76 0.52 -6.28 16.20
C TRP A 76 1.42 -6.96 17.23
N LYS A 77 1.07 -8.18 17.61
CA LYS A 77 1.89 -9.04 18.48
C LYS A 77 2.10 -10.38 17.80
N ASP A 78 3.35 -10.76 17.64
CA ASP A 78 3.73 -12.06 17.11
C ASP A 78 3.13 -13.18 17.96
N GLY A 79 2.73 -14.26 17.29
CA GLY A 79 2.11 -15.42 17.95
C GLY A 79 0.66 -15.21 18.37
N SER A 80 -0.03 -14.18 17.89
CA SER A 80 -1.46 -13.99 18.10
C SER A 80 -2.24 -15.22 17.62
N LYS A 81 -3.08 -15.78 18.52
CA LYS A 81 -3.86 -16.98 18.22
C LYS A 81 -5.17 -16.61 17.52
N MET A 82 -5.46 -17.30 16.43
CA MET A 82 -6.75 -17.22 15.76
C MET A 82 -7.75 -18.16 16.45
N VAL A 83 -8.68 -17.58 17.19
CA VAL A 83 -9.76 -18.32 17.85
C VAL A 83 -11.08 -17.92 17.18
N PRO A 84 -11.90 -18.88 16.68
CA PRO A 84 -13.21 -18.58 16.11
C PRO A 84 -14.05 -17.70 17.05
N GLY A 85 -14.64 -16.63 16.52
CA GLY A 85 -15.41 -15.64 17.27
C GLY A 85 -14.59 -14.57 17.99
N ALA A 86 -13.25 -14.62 17.96
CA ALA A 86 -12.37 -13.62 18.57
C ALA A 86 -11.89 -12.56 17.58
N THR A 87 -11.24 -11.54 18.11
CA THR A 87 -10.54 -10.50 17.34
C THR A 87 -9.05 -10.51 17.65
N VAL A 88 -8.24 -10.21 16.65
CA VAL A 88 -6.78 -10.06 16.75
C VAL A 88 -6.42 -8.61 16.46
N ALA A 89 -5.69 -7.95 17.36
CA ALA A 89 -5.26 -6.59 17.16
C ALA A 89 -4.27 -6.49 15.98
N LYS A 90 -4.56 -5.60 15.02
CA LYS A 90 -3.70 -5.33 13.87
C LYS A 90 -4.10 -3.97 13.31
N ASN A 91 -3.15 -3.06 13.17
CA ASN A 91 -3.46 -1.65 12.90
C ASN A 91 -2.52 -1.01 11.87
N PRO A 92 -2.60 -1.44 10.60
CA PRO A 92 -1.72 -0.94 9.57
C PRO A 92 -1.97 0.54 9.28
N ASN A 93 -0.90 1.32 9.24
CA ASN A 93 -0.86 2.68 8.74
C ASN A 93 0.50 2.98 8.08
N VAL A 94 0.57 4.07 7.32
CA VAL A 94 1.73 4.43 6.51
C VAL A 94 2.24 5.80 6.91
N GLY A 95 3.56 5.97 6.96
CA GLY A 95 4.20 7.23 7.24
C GLY A 95 5.21 7.65 6.17
N ILE A 96 5.43 8.96 6.04
CA ILE A 96 6.50 9.59 5.27
C ILE A 96 7.29 10.54 6.16
N LYS A 97 8.60 10.58 5.93
CA LYS A 97 9.53 11.40 6.72
C LYS A 97 9.34 12.89 6.48
N ALA A 98 9.71 13.70 7.46
CA ALA A 98 9.85 15.15 7.34
C ALA A 98 10.73 15.52 6.14
N GLY A 99 10.28 16.50 5.34
CA GLY A 99 10.97 16.94 4.13
C GLY A 99 10.87 16.00 2.93
N SER A 100 10.00 14.98 2.99
CA SER A 100 9.59 14.22 1.80
C SER A 100 8.71 15.06 0.87
N ASP A 101 8.52 14.59 -0.34
CA ASP A 101 7.51 15.12 -1.26
C ASP A 101 6.10 14.63 -0.86
N ASP A 102 5.08 15.34 -1.31
CA ASP A 102 3.69 14.93 -1.19
C ASP A 102 3.45 13.61 -1.93
N ALA A 103 2.53 12.77 -1.40
CA ALA A 103 2.31 11.45 -1.95
C ALA A 103 0.85 11.00 -1.89
N TYR A 104 0.48 10.06 -2.75
CA TYR A 104 -0.73 9.25 -2.64
C TYR A 104 -0.40 7.91 -1.99
N VAL A 105 -1.23 7.47 -1.07
CA VAL A 105 -0.98 6.27 -0.27
C VAL A 105 -2.07 5.25 -0.48
N PHE A 106 -1.64 4.00 -0.69
CA PHE A 106 -2.51 2.85 -0.84
C PHE A 106 -2.02 1.71 0.06
N ILE A 107 -2.97 0.90 0.52
CA ILE A 107 -2.68 -0.35 1.24
C ILE A 107 -3.40 -1.49 0.53
N TYR A 108 -2.67 -2.57 0.24
CA TYR A 108 -3.23 -3.83 -0.22
C TYR A 108 -3.15 -4.86 0.91
N VAL A 109 -4.30 -5.48 1.22
CA VAL A 109 -4.41 -6.55 2.21
C VAL A 109 -4.58 -7.88 1.48
N LYS A 110 -3.62 -8.78 1.64
CA LYS A 110 -3.67 -10.16 1.16
C LYS A 110 -4.05 -11.08 2.32
N ASN A 111 -5.11 -11.85 2.16
CA ASN A 111 -5.57 -12.77 3.19
C ASN A 111 -5.41 -14.21 2.69
N ALA A 112 -4.42 -14.90 3.22
CA ALA A 112 -4.09 -16.29 2.95
C ALA A 112 -4.26 -17.18 4.20
N ILE A 113 -5.13 -16.80 5.13
CA ILE A 113 -5.38 -17.54 6.37
C ILE A 113 -6.14 -18.84 6.10
N VAL A 114 -7.11 -18.80 5.18
CA VAL A 114 -7.95 -19.95 4.87
C VAL A 114 -7.55 -20.64 3.57
N LYS A 115 -7.85 -21.93 3.48
CA LYS A 115 -7.58 -22.74 2.28
C LYS A 115 -8.31 -22.19 1.06
N PRO A 116 -7.73 -22.31 -0.15
CA PRO A 116 -8.43 -21.97 -1.38
C PRO A 116 -9.79 -22.68 -1.47
N GLY A 117 -10.82 -21.93 -1.84
CA GLY A 117 -12.20 -22.45 -1.93
C GLY A 117 -13.02 -22.36 -0.65
N THR A 118 -12.43 -21.95 0.48
CA THR A 118 -13.21 -21.63 1.68
C THR A 118 -14.12 -20.43 1.40
N SER A 119 -15.38 -20.51 1.86
CA SER A 119 -16.35 -19.45 1.65
C SER A 119 -15.94 -18.16 2.37
N LEU A 120 -16.28 -17.00 1.80
CA LEU A 120 -15.94 -15.70 2.37
C LEU A 120 -16.55 -15.47 3.76
N GLU A 121 -17.67 -16.11 4.08
CA GLU A 121 -18.32 -16.07 5.41
C GLU A 121 -17.47 -16.69 6.52
N LYS A 122 -16.60 -17.64 6.15
CA LYS A 122 -15.67 -18.29 7.07
C LYS A 122 -14.27 -17.68 7.06
N THR A 123 -14.07 -16.64 6.28
CA THR A 123 -12.76 -16.01 6.11
C THR A 123 -12.60 -14.84 7.07
N PRO A 124 -11.48 -14.73 7.80
CA PRO A 124 -11.20 -13.59 8.66
C PRO A 124 -11.36 -12.26 7.91
N TYR A 125 -11.91 -11.26 8.57
CA TYR A 125 -12.24 -9.98 7.98
C TYR A 125 -11.90 -8.80 8.91
N PHE A 126 -11.93 -7.60 8.38
CA PHE A 126 -11.77 -6.35 9.11
C PHE A 126 -12.80 -5.32 8.64
N THR A 127 -13.01 -4.28 9.45
CA THR A 127 -13.79 -3.10 9.09
C THR A 127 -12.87 -1.88 9.06
N LEU A 128 -13.12 -0.94 8.17
CA LEU A 128 -12.36 0.31 8.14
C LEU A 128 -12.54 1.07 9.44
N LYS A 129 -11.45 1.62 9.99
CA LYS A 129 -11.48 2.41 11.22
C LYS A 129 -12.34 3.66 11.07
N ASN A 130 -12.26 4.32 9.92
CA ASN A 130 -12.96 5.57 9.62
C ASN A 130 -13.12 5.78 8.10
N THR A 131 -13.69 6.92 7.73
CA THR A 131 -13.95 7.28 6.33
C THR A 131 -12.74 7.85 5.58
N ASN A 132 -11.57 7.98 6.23
CA ASN A 132 -10.35 8.47 5.61
C ASN A 132 -9.69 7.44 4.68
N TRP A 133 -10.00 6.17 4.89
CA TRP A 133 -9.67 5.09 3.97
C TRP A 133 -10.90 4.66 3.19
N LYS A 134 -10.72 4.35 1.91
CA LYS A 134 -11.81 3.88 1.03
C LYS A 134 -11.39 2.65 0.27
N PRO A 135 -12.30 1.70 0.07
CA PRO A 135 -12.05 0.58 -0.83
C PRO A 135 -11.94 1.09 -2.26
N VAL A 136 -10.99 0.53 -3.00
CA VAL A 136 -10.91 0.76 -4.45
C VAL A 136 -11.93 -0.14 -5.14
N GLU A 137 -12.83 0.46 -5.90
CA GLU A 137 -13.93 -0.24 -6.58
C GLU A 137 -13.40 -1.38 -7.47
N GLY A 138 -14.00 -2.55 -7.35
CA GLY A 138 -13.62 -3.77 -8.09
C GLY A 138 -12.33 -4.44 -7.60
N GLN A 139 -11.67 -3.90 -6.55
CA GLN A 139 -10.38 -4.39 -6.05
C GLN A 139 -10.47 -4.90 -4.60
N VAL A 140 -11.67 -5.12 -4.07
CA VAL A 140 -11.88 -5.62 -2.70
C VAL A 140 -12.77 -6.85 -2.69
N LYS A 141 -12.55 -7.72 -1.70
CA LYS A 141 -13.42 -8.86 -1.37
C LYS A 141 -14.03 -8.61 0.00
N THR A 142 -15.34 -8.80 0.12
CA THR A 142 -16.09 -8.62 1.37
C THR A 142 -16.60 -9.94 1.90
N ASN A 143 -16.80 -10.03 3.22
CA ASN A 143 -17.46 -11.15 3.85
C ASN A 143 -18.94 -11.14 3.43
N GLN A 144 -19.42 -12.26 2.86
CA GLN A 144 -20.77 -12.35 2.30
C GLN A 144 -21.88 -12.44 3.38
N SER A 145 -21.52 -12.67 4.64
CA SER A 145 -22.48 -12.59 5.73
C SER A 145 -22.82 -11.15 6.14
N ASP A 146 -22.07 -10.18 5.63
CA ASP A 146 -22.31 -8.76 5.89
C ASP A 146 -23.10 -8.10 4.75
N ASN A 147 -24.39 -7.89 4.97
CA ASN A 147 -25.28 -7.25 4.00
C ASN A 147 -24.93 -5.75 3.78
N SER A 148 -24.12 -5.13 4.65
CA SER A 148 -23.67 -3.75 4.50
C SER A 148 -22.47 -3.60 3.56
N GLY A 149 -21.75 -4.70 3.27
CA GLY A 149 -20.53 -4.71 2.48
C GLY A 149 -19.32 -4.03 3.15
N ASN A 150 -19.38 -3.82 4.48
CA ASN A 150 -18.33 -3.11 5.24
C ASN A 150 -17.32 -4.04 5.91
N GLN A 151 -17.50 -5.35 5.81
CA GLN A 151 -16.57 -6.37 6.32
C GLN A 151 -15.66 -6.83 5.17
N TYR A 152 -14.43 -6.33 5.16
CA TYR A 152 -13.47 -6.61 4.11
C TYR A 152 -12.61 -7.83 4.45
N VAL A 153 -12.47 -8.73 3.49
CA VAL A 153 -11.61 -9.91 3.60
C VAL A 153 -10.21 -9.61 3.07
N SER A 154 -10.13 -8.92 1.94
CA SER A 154 -8.88 -8.55 1.27
C SER A 154 -9.10 -7.42 0.27
N GLY A 155 -8.03 -6.87 -0.28
CA GLY A 155 -8.10 -5.96 -1.41
C GLY A 155 -7.30 -4.68 -1.25
N LEU A 156 -7.51 -3.78 -2.23
CA LEU A 156 -6.82 -2.50 -2.32
C LEU A 156 -7.65 -1.38 -1.71
N PHE A 157 -7.01 -0.58 -0.87
CA PHE A 157 -7.61 0.59 -0.20
C PHE A 157 -6.78 1.83 -0.50
N MET A 158 -7.44 2.97 -0.69
CA MET A 158 -6.82 4.25 -0.93
C MET A 158 -7.03 5.20 0.25
N TYR A 159 -6.01 5.96 0.59
CA TYR A 159 -6.14 7.05 1.55
C TYR A 159 -6.86 8.22 0.89
N SER A 160 -7.94 8.70 1.51
CA SER A 160 -8.87 9.69 0.91
C SER A 160 -9.30 10.77 1.89
N LYS A 161 -8.52 11.00 2.95
CA LYS A 161 -8.81 12.06 3.95
C LYS A 161 -8.96 13.41 3.24
N ASN A 162 -10.12 14.04 3.44
CA ASN A 162 -10.46 15.34 2.84
C ASN A 162 -10.52 15.34 1.29
N SER A 163 -10.60 14.18 0.64
CA SER A 163 -10.77 14.16 -0.81
C SER A 163 -12.15 14.70 -1.21
N ALA A 164 -12.18 15.71 -2.06
CA ALA A 164 -13.40 16.23 -2.67
C ALA A 164 -14.03 15.19 -3.63
N ALA A 165 -13.21 14.42 -4.34
CA ALA A 165 -13.64 13.34 -5.20
C ALA A 165 -13.66 12.02 -4.43
N GLN A 166 -14.85 11.50 -4.11
CA GLN A 166 -15.02 10.29 -3.30
C GLN A 166 -14.39 9.03 -3.92
N SER A 167 -14.15 9.03 -5.23
CA SER A 167 -13.59 7.92 -6.01
C SER A 167 -12.08 8.04 -6.24
N LEU A 168 -11.42 9.10 -5.76
CA LEU A 168 -10.00 9.35 -5.96
C LEU A 168 -9.26 9.41 -4.60
N PRO A 169 -7.97 9.02 -4.57
CA PRO A 169 -7.16 9.18 -3.37
C PRO A 169 -6.94 10.66 -3.06
N ALA A 170 -6.77 10.97 -1.80
CA ALA A 170 -6.29 12.27 -1.35
C ALA A 170 -4.77 12.26 -1.22
N LYS A 171 -4.17 13.39 -1.53
CA LYS A 171 -2.74 13.61 -1.33
C LYS A 171 -2.41 13.65 0.17
N LEU A 172 -1.48 12.83 0.62
CA LEU A 172 -0.83 12.97 1.92
C LEU A 172 0.20 14.10 1.79
N THR A 173 -0.12 15.25 2.35
CA THR A 173 0.76 16.42 2.29
C THR A 173 1.91 16.26 3.27
N ALA A 174 3.12 16.30 2.75
CA ALA A 174 4.33 16.24 3.55
C ALA A 174 4.51 17.49 4.43
N ASN A 175 5.30 17.35 5.47
CA ASN A 175 5.66 18.44 6.36
C ASN A 175 7.20 18.58 6.39
N ALA A 176 7.70 19.82 6.37
CA ALA A 176 9.15 20.06 6.33
C ALA A 176 9.87 19.71 7.65
N GLN A 177 9.16 19.72 8.79
CA GLN A 177 9.74 19.56 10.12
C GLN A 177 9.30 18.30 10.86
N GLN A 178 8.23 17.63 10.39
CA GLN A 178 7.64 16.50 11.10
C GLN A 178 7.28 15.37 10.12
N ASP A 179 7.48 14.14 10.58
CA ASP A 179 6.95 12.96 9.90
C ASP A 179 5.42 13.04 9.85
N VAL A 180 4.83 12.56 8.76
CA VAL A 180 3.39 12.58 8.53
C VAL A 180 2.89 11.16 8.33
N TYR A 181 1.77 10.81 8.97
CA TYR A 181 1.20 9.47 8.93
C TYR A 181 -0.25 9.52 8.46
N THR A 182 -0.67 8.44 7.81
CA THR A 182 -2.09 8.18 7.59
C THR A 182 -2.75 7.75 8.90
N ASP A 183 -4.08 7.78 8.94
CA ASP A 183 -4.81 7.02 9.96
C ASP A 183 -4.60 5.52 9.76
N GLU A 184 -4.91 4.72 10.77
CA GLU A 184 -4.95 3.26 10.65
C GLU A 184 -6.06 2.84 9.68
N LEU A 185 -5.76 1.86 8.82
CA LEU A 185 -6.77 1.31 7.91
C LEU A 185 -7.89 0.59 8.70
N PHE A 186 -7.48 -0.24 9.65
CA PHE A 186 -8.35 -0.93 10.61
C PHE A 186 -7.61 -1.10 11.95
N THR A 187 -8.29 -1.57 12.99
CA THR A 187 -7.69 -1.75 14.33
C THR A 187 -7.64 -3.21 14.77
N ALA A 188 -8.41 -4.08 14.11
CA ALA A 188 -8.45 -5.49 14.43
C ALA A 188 -8.93 -6.32 13.22
N VAL A 189 -8.56 -7.59 13.24
CA VAL A 189 -9.08 -8.63 12.36
C VAL A 189 -10.04 -9.51 13.18
N THR A 190 -11.26 -9.70 12.69
CA THR A 190 -12.27 -10.58 13.29
C THR A 190 -12.17 -11.97 12.69
N ILE A 191 -12.14 -12.97 13.53
CA ILE A 191 -12.17 -14.38 13.14
C ILE A 191 -13.63 -14.84 13.21
N PRO A 192 -14.27 -15.21 12.08
CA PRO A 192 -15.67 -15.65 12.09
C PRO A 192 -15.88 -16.84 13.01
N SER A 193 -16.99 -16.88 13.75
CA SER A 193 -17.36 -18.03 14.58
C SER A 193 -17.65 -19.30 13.76
N ALA A 194 -18.02 -19.13 12.49
CA ALA A 194 -18.26 -20.22 11.55
C ALA A 194 -16.96 -20.83 10.97
N MET A 195 -15.78 -20.20 11.19
CA MET A 195 -14.50 -20.74 10.75
C MET A 195 -14.12 -21.96 11.60
N ASN A 196 -13.66 -23.03 10.95
CA ASN A 196 -13.17 -24.24 11.61
C ASN A 196 -11.68 -24.44 11.37
N ASN A 197 -11.02 -25.24 12.19
CA ASN A 197 -9.60 -25.56 12.03
C ASN A 197 -9.30 -26.22 10.66
N THR A 198 -10.25 -26.93 10.08
CA THR A 198 -10.12 -27.55 8.75
C THR A 198 -10.14 -26.54 7.61
N ASP A 199 -10.68 -25.33 7.84
CA ASP A 199 -10.72 -24.24 6.88
C ASP A 199 -9.36 -23.49 6.81
N VAL A 200 -8.55 -23.58 7.86
CA VAL A 200 -7.25 -22.87 7.97
C VAL A 200 -6.18 -23.57 7.14
N VAL A 201 -5.30 -22.80 6.51
CA VAL A 201 -4.08 -23.32 5.87
C VAL A 201 -3.24 -24.02 6.94
N GLU A 202 -2.80 -25.23 6.66
CA GLU A 202 -1.97 -25.98 7.61
C GLU A 202 -0.63 -25.28 7.79
N THR A 203 -0.24 -25.13 9.07
CA THR A 203 1.09 -24.60 9.39
C THR A 203 2.11 -25.67 9.02
N THR A 204 2.88 -25.42 7.99
CA THR A 204 4.01 -26.27 7.60
C THR A 204 5.28 -25.76 8.27
N THR A 205 6.35 -26.53 8.19
CA THR A 205 7.68 -26.10 8.63
C THR A 205 8.26 -24.97 7.75
N ASP A 206 7.62 -24.69 6.60
CA ASP A 206 7.96 -23.57 5.74
C ASP A 206 7.15 -22.34 6.17
N PRO A 207 7.80 -21.27 6.71
CA PRO A 207 7.13 -20.03 7.11
C PRO A 207 6.35 -19.35 5.98
N LYS A 208 6.73 -19.61 4.71
CA LYS A 208 6.03 -19.06 3.53
C LYS A 208 4.64 -19.65 3.32
N GLN A 209 4.35 -20.78 3.94
CA GLN A 209 3.06 -21.47 3.88
C GLN A 209 2.24 -21.30 5.16
N ALA A 210 2.67 -20.48 6.10
CA ALA A 210 1.90 -20.19 7.29
C ALA A 210 0.61 -19.41 6.94
N PRO A 211 -0.49 -19.63 7.70
CA PRO A 211 -1.71 -18.85 7.52
C PRO A 211 -1.44 -17.38 7.87
N THR A 212 -1.47 -16.50 6.87
CA THR A 212 -1.07 -15.09 7.05
C THR A 212 -2.12 -14.14 6.50
N MET A 213 -2.24 -12.99 7.16
CA MET A 213 -2.82 -11.79 6.57
C MET A 213 -1.68 -10.78 6.40
N THR A 214 -1.22 -10.61 5.17
CA THR A 214 -0.11 -9.72 4.83
C THR A 214 -0.64 -8.38 4.36
N VAL A 215 -0.03 -7.31 4.82
CA VAL A 215 -0.36 -5.95 4.43
C VAL A 215 0.80 -5.38 3.64
N TYR A 216 0.50 -4.75 2.52
CA TYR A 216 1.46 -4.10 1.64
C TYR A 216 1.08 -2.64 1.49
N ALA A 217 2.06 -1.75 1.53
CA ALA A 217 1.85 -0.32 1.26
C ALA A 217 2.41 0.05 -0.12
N TYR A 218 1.69 0.90 -0.84
CA TYR A 218 2.12 1.55 -2.07
C TYR A 218 2.04 3.04 -1.90
N ILE A 219 3.17 3.73 -2.13
CA ILE A 219 3.28 5.17 -1.99
C ILE A 219 3.68 5.74 -3.35
N PHE A 220 2.88 6.62 -3.89
CA PHE A 220 3.09 7.25 -5.19
C PHE A 220 3.32 8.75 -5.01
N GLY A 221 4.47 9.25 -5.47
CA GLY A 221 4.79 10.69 -5.39
C GLY A 221 3.80 11.52 -6.20
N ALA A 222 3.33 12.61 -5.63
CA ALA A 222 2.44 13.52 -6.34
C ALA A 222 3.17 14.28 -7.45
N GLY A 223 2.46 14.61 -8.54
CA GLY A 223 3.02 15.34 -9.69
C GLY A 223 3.85 14.48 -10.64
N GLN A 224 3.73 13.15 -10.57
CA GLN A 224 4.45 12.24 -11.47
C GLN A 224 3.85 12.23 -12.89
N ASN A 225 4.66 11.81 -13.87
CA ASN A 225 4.27 11.72 -15.28
C ASN A 225 3.82 13.05 -15.92
N GLY A 226 4.33 14.18 -15.44
CA GLY A 226 3.99 15.50 -15.98
C GLY A 226 2.59 15.98 -15.65
N THR A 227 1.91 15.36 -14.69
CA THR A 227 0.63 15.85 -14.16
C THR A 227 0.86 16.99 -13.17
N GLU A 228 -0.09 17.93 -13.11
CA GLU A 228 -0.07 18.96 -12.08
C GLU A 228 -0.31 18.30 -10.72
N GLN A 229 0.61 18.55 -9.78
CA GLN A 229 0.58 17.97 -8.44
C GLN A 229 -0.76 18.25 -7.72
N GLY A 230 -1.41 17.19 -7.26
CA GLY A 230 -2.69 17.30 -6.56
C GLY A 230 -3.91 17.50 -7.45
N SER A 231 -3.75 17.49 -8.78
CA SER A 231 -4.87 17.52 -9.71
C SER A 231 -5.63 16.17 -9.71
N ASN A 232 -6.86 16.19 -10.23
CA ASN A 232 -7.62 14.94 -10.42
C ASN A 232 -6.91 13.98 -11.38
N ALA A 233 -6.19 14.49 -12.38
CA ALA A 233 -5.41 13.67 -13.31
C ALA A 233 -4.24 12.98 -12.59
N ASP A 234 -3.57 13.68 -11.68
CA ASP A 234 -2.50 13.15 -10.85
C ASP A 234 -3.02 12.04 -9.92
N ALA A 235 -4.11 12.30 -9.20
CA ALA A 235 -4.76 11.32 -8.34
C ALA A 235 -5.25 10.08 -9.12
N GLN A 236 -5.80 10.26 -10.32
CA GLN A 236 -6.23 9.17 -11.19
C GLN A 236 -5.04 8.34 -11.68
N ASN A 237 -3.93 8.98 -12.01
CA ASN A 237 -2.71 8.30 -12.40
C ASN A 237 -2.18 7.43 -11.25
N ALA A 238 -2.08 7.97 -10.04
CA ALA A 238 -1.70 7.23 -8.83
C ALA A 238 -2.61 6.01 -8.60
N LEU A 239 -3.92 6.19 -8.72
CA LEU A 239 -4.91 5.11 -8.57
C LEU A 239 -4.73 4.01 -9.62
N ASN A 240 -4.47 4.37 -10.87
CA ASN A 240 -4.26 3.40 -11.94
C ASN A 240 -3.00 2.57 -11.70
N GLN A 241 -1.91 3.21 -11.25
CA GLN A 241 -0.67 2.51 -10.92
C GLN A 241 -0.85 1.58 -9.71
N ALA A 242 -1.55 2.02 -8.68
CA ALA A 242 -1.86 1.18 -7.52
C ALA A 242 -2.70 -0.05 -7.89
N LYS A 243 -3.64 0.06 -8.84
CA LYS A 243 -4.41 -1.09 -9.35
C LYS A 243 -3.53 -2.10 -10.10
N ILE A 244 -2.60 -1.62 -10.92
CA ILE A 244 -1.63 -2.49 -11.63
C ILE A 244 -0.79 -3.24 -10.60
N TRP A 245 -0.19 -2.52 -9.66
CA TRP A 245 0.62 -3.09 -8.59
C TRP A 245 -0.13 -4.14 -7.76
N ALA A 246 -1.37 -3.86 -7.35
CA ALA A 246 -2.18 -4.80 -6.57
C ALA A 246 -2.49 -6.09 -7.36
N ASN A 247 -2.77 -5.97 -8.66
CA ASN A 247 -2.98 -7.12 -9.55
C ASN A 247 -1.71 -7.98 -9.69
N ASP A 248 -0.54 -7.35 -9.78
CA ASP A 248 0.75 -8.06 -9.85
C ASP A 248 1.01 -8.82 -8.55
N LEU A 249 0.72 -8.23 -7.38
CA LEU A 249 0.81 -8.92 -6.08
C LEU A 249 -0.13 -10.12 -5.98
N GLU A 250 -1.35 -10.01 -6.50
CA GLU A 250 -2.30 -11.15 -6.48
C GLU A 250 -1.83 -12.30 -7.38
N ASN A 251 -1.17 -11.98 -8.50
CA ASN A 251 -0.73 -12.96 -9.51
C ASN A 251 0.66 -13.55 -9.24
N SER A 252 1.53 -12.87 -8.51
CA SER A 252 2.93 -13.29 -8.27
C SER A 252 3.09 -14.52 -7.37
N HIS A 253 2.00 -15.08 -6.86
CA HIS A 253 1.98 -16.21 -5.94
C HIS A 253 0.93 -17.29 -6.32
N LYS A 254 0.63 -17.41 -7.61
CA LYS A 254 -0.14 -18.55 -8.15
C LYS A 254 0.77 -19.69 -8.55
#